data_419875b1976ce23e09e2b2f9f8ea3b1a
#
_entry.id   419875b1976ce23e09e2b2f9f8ea3b1a
#
_cell.length_a   1.000
_cell.length_b   1.000
_cell.length_c   1.000
_cell.angle_alpha   90.00
_cell.angle_beta   90.00
_cell.angle_gamma   90.00
#
_symmetry.space_group_name_H-M   'P 1'
#
loop_
_entity.id
_entity.type
_entity.pdbx_description
1 polymer ?
#
loop_
_entity_poly.entity_id
_entity_poly.type
_entity_poly.pdbx_seq_one_letter_code
_entity_poly.pdbx_strand_id
1 'polypeptide(L)'
;MLKRFLSYYKPQMGLFVADTICALVLAAIDLAFPIILRNLCGGLFTQGQTAIMQALGMIAVGLVLMYATRCACRYFVSYWGHVMGARMESKMREDLFDQYERFSFAYFDRNSSGDMMSRVVNDLFDICEAAHHVPEWIIICGIEIIGSFVILFTIAPVLALAMAVVTAVFAVIMFWQNMRMREVFSDNRKKISGINAQLQDSLAGMRVVKSFANEQTERSKFRASNDRYLSSKENMYHAMGVYTATYGLLSGVLYVIVVLLGGWLVAQGQLQAVDMATFALYISLFCTPLETLVNSAETYQKAIAGFKRMDEVLSTVPDIQDKPGAADLQVTAGAVEYRDVCFSYEDVELGAGDGTRPVIDHMDLSIKPGQTIALVGPSGGGKSTTCSLLPRFYDVAAGSISIDGQDVRDVTQRSLRQSIGLVQQDVYLFDGTIGENIAYGKPGATAEEIAEAAHRANIDAFIESLPQGYDTVVGERGSRLSGGQKQRVAIARVFLKNPKILILDEATSALDNESEEAVQESLERLARGRTTIIIAHRLSTIKHADEIATVEHGRVVERGTHEELLARGGTYARYYRMQFEGARAHELD
;
A
#
# COMPACT_ATOMS: atom_id res chain seq x y z
N MET A 1 -17.07 4.60 8.69
CA MET A 1 -16.17 3.58 9.20
C MET A 1 -16.88 2.27 9.56
N LEU A 2 -17.60 2.09 10.70
CA LEU A 2 -18.21 0.81 11.10
C LEU A 2 -19.20 0.24 10.08
N LYS A 3 -20.08 1.07 9.49
CA LYS A 3 -21.05 0.63 8.47
C LYS A 3 -20.36 0.05 7.22
N ARG A 4 -19.24 0.64 6.79
CA ARG A 4 -18.42 0.14 5.66
C ARG A 4 -17.74 -1.17 6.03
N PHE A 5 -17.16 -1.27 7.22
CA PHE A 5 -16.58 -2.52 7.70
C PHE A 5 -17.59 -3.67 7.71
N LEU A 6 -18.77 -3.45 8.29
CA LEU A 6 -19.84 -4.45 8.32
C LEU A 6 -20.38 -4.82 6.92
N SER A 7 -20.20 -3.96 5.92
CA SER A 7 -20.64 -4.30 4.56
C SER A 7 -19.80 -5.41 3.92
N TYR A 8 -18.55 -5.59 4.31
CA TYR A 8 -17.69 -6.67 3.83
C TYR A 8 -18.07 -8.05 4.37
N TYR A 9 -18.80 -8.10 5.51
CA TYR A 9 -19.34 -9.37 6.02
C TYR A 9 -20.59 -9.84 5.25
N LYS A 10 -21.36 -8.93 4.63
CA LYS A 10 -22.62 -9.30 3.96
C LYS A 10 -22.48 -10.49 2.99
N PRO A 11 -21.49 -10.51 2.07
CA PRO A 11 -21.33 -11.63 1.13
C PRO A 11 -20.91 -12.94 1.83
N GLN A 12 -20.33 -12.84 3.02
CA GLN A 12 -19.76 -13.96 3.78
C GLN A 12 -20.61 -14.32 5.02
N MET A 13 -21.81 -13.73 5.17
CA MET A 13 -22.65 -13.88 6.38
C MET A 13 -22.94 -15.35 6.71
N GLY A 14 -23.13 -16.21 5.71
CA GLY A 14 -23.35 -17.63 5.93
C GLY A 14 -22.16 -18.33 6.59
N LEU A 15 -20.93 -17.99 6.16
CA LEU A 15 -19.71 -18.54 6.77
C LEU A 15 -19.52 -17.97 8.18
N PHE A 16 -19.75 -16.70 8.39
CA PHE A 16 -19.64 -16.06 9.70
C PHE A 16 -20.59 -16.67 10.73
N VAL A 17 -21.86 -16.94 10.36
CA VAL A 17 -22.83 -17.60 11.25
C VAL A 17 -22.42 -19.04 11.54
N ALA A 18 -21.99 -19.80 10.53
CA ALA A 18 -21.53 -21.19 10.73
C ALA A 18 -20.28 -21.25 11.62
N ASP A 19 -19.36 -20.33 11.45
CA ASP A 19 -18.15 -20.17 12.27
C ASP A 19 -18.51 -19.87 13.73
N THR A 20 -19.41 -18.91 13.94
CA THR A 20 -19.95 -18.59 15.27
C THR A 20 -20.61 -19.80 15.93
N ILE A 21 -21.40 -20.57 15.19
CA ILE A 21 -22.04 -21.80 15.74
C ILE A 21 -20.97 -22.84 16.11
N CYS A 22 -19.97 -23.05 15.27
CA CYS A 22 -18.86 -23.95 15.58
C CYS A 22 -18.08 -23.48 16.83
N ALA A 23 -17.84 -22.18 16.97
CA ALA A 23 -17.19 -21.59 18.14
C ALA A 23 -18.01 -21.84 19.43
N LEU A 24 -19.33 -21.67 19.37
CA LEU A 24 -20.26 -21.98 20.48
C LEU A 24 -20.21 -23.46 20.86
N VAL A 25 -20.18 -24.36 19.88
CA VAL A 25 -20.09 -25.82 20.11
C VAL A 25 -18.74 -26.18 20.75
N LEU A 26 -17.65 -25.59 20.30
CA LEU A 26 -16.31 -25.77 20.89
C LEU A 26 -16.32 -25.38 22.36
N ALA A 27 -16.75 -24.18 22.70
CA ALA A 27 -16.81 -23.70 24.09
C ALA A 27 -17.73 -24.57 24.97
N ALA A 28 -18.87 -25.01 24.41
CA ALA A 28 -19.79 -25.92 25.13
C ALA A 28 -19.16 -27.28 25.44
N ILE A 29 -18.44 -27.87 24.48
CA ILE A 29 -17.73 -29.14 24.67
C ILE A 29 -16.61 -28.98 25.70
N ASP A 30 -15.83 -27.92 25.63
CA ASP A 30 -14.72 -27.68 26.55
C ASP A 30 -15.22 -27.47 28.00
N LEU A 31 -16.36 -26.78 28.18
CA LEU A 31 -17.02 -26.65 29.49
C LEU A 31 -17.68 -27.95 29.98
N ALA A 32 -18.23 -28.77 29.09
CA ALA A 32 -18.95 -30.00 29.48
C ALA A 32 -18.01 -31.10 29.93
N PHE A 33 -16.80 -31.21 29.36
CA PHE A 33 -15.88 -32.32 29.62
C PHE A 33 -15.53 -32.51 31.11
N PRO A 34 -15.13 -31.47 31.88
CA PRO A 34 -14.85 -31.65 33.32
C PRO A 34 -16.10 -32.06 34.12
N ILE A 35 -17.31 -31.62 33.75
CA ILE A 35 -18.56 -32.04 34.40
C ILE A 35 -18.82 -33.54 34.13
N ILE A 36 -18.67 -33.98 32.88
CA ILE A 36 -18.81 -35.37 32.50
C ILE A 36 -17.84 -36.24 33.32
N LEU A 37 -16.57 -35.82 33.37
CA LEU A 37 -15.55 -36.55 34.13
C LEU A 37 -15.89 -36.59 35.64
N ARG A 38 -16.35 -35.47 36.20
CA ARG A 38 -16.83 -35.38 37.59
C ARG A 38 -17.94 -36.39 37.89
N ASN A 39 -18.96 -36.42 37.01
CA ASN A 39 -20.12 -37.31 37.19
C ASN A 39 -19.74 -38.81 37.03
N LEU A 40 -18.79 -39.10 36.13
CA LEU A 40 -18.28 -40.46 35.99
C LEU A 40 -17.49 -40.90 37.19
N CYS A 41 -16.56 -40.10 37.67
CA CYS A 41 -15.71 -40.42 38.84
C CYS A 41 -16.46 -40.44 40.16
N GLY A 42 -17.39 -39.49 40.38
CA GLY A 42 -18.17 -39.42 41.61
C GLY A 42 -19.40 -40.31 41.67
N GLY A 43 -19.88 -40.77 40.49
CA GLY A 43 -21.10 -41.59 40.36
C GLY A 43 -20.82 -43.02 39.87
N LEU A 44 -20.60 -43.15 38.55
CA LEU A 44 -20.50 -44.46 37.91
C LEU A 44 -19.31 -45.27 38.38
N PHE A 45 -18.10 -44.66 38.52
CA PHE A 45 -16.88 -45.39 38.89
C PHE A 45 -16.83 -45.77 40.38
N THR A 46 -17.76 -45.29 41.18
CA THR A 46 -17.95 -45.76 42.57
C THR A 46 -18.89 -46.98 42.67
N GLN A 47 -19.56 -47.35 41.54
CA GLN A 47 -20.41 -48.52 41.47
C GLN A 47 -19.56 -49.79 41.21
N GLY A 48 -20.13 -50.99 41.45
CA GLY A 48 -19.42 -52.23 41.28
C GLY A 48 -18.95 -52.48 39.83
N GLN A 49 -17.94 -53.37 39.70
CA GLN A 49 -17.25 -53.66 38.42
C GLN A 49 -18.20 -53.92 37.26
N THR A 50 -19.32 -54.62 37.49
CA THR A 50 -20.31 -55.01 36.47
C THR A 50 -20.98 -53.76 35.85
N ALA A 51 -21.36 -52.79 36.65
CA ALA A 51 -21.99 -51.56 36.19
C ALA A 51 -21.02 -50.71 35.35
N ILE A 52 -19.77 -50.62 35.81
CA ILE A 52 -18.70 -49.91 35.05
C ILE A 52 -18.49 -50.57 33.69
N MET A 53 -18.32 -51.87 33.64
CA MET A 53 -18.07 -52.60 32.38
C MET A 53 -19.23 -52.50 31.37
N GLN A 54 -20.47 -52.49 31.87
CA GLN A 54 -21.66 -52.29 31.00
C GLN A 54 -21.76 -50.90 30.41
N ALA A 55 -21.35 -49.86 31.15
CA ALA A 55 -21.42 -48.49 30.71
C ALA A 55 -20.22 -48.04 29.86
N LEU A 56 -19.06 -48.71 29.97
CA LEU A 56 -17.78 -48.28 29.40
C LEU A 56 -17.85 -48.12 27.87
N GLY A 57 -18.54 -49.05 27.17
CA GLY A 57 -18.71 -48.93 25.72
C GLY A 57 -19.52 -47.72 25.28
N MET A 58 -20.60 -47.42 26.00
CA MET A 58 -21.45 -46.24 25.71
C MET A 58 -20.72 -44.94 26.01
N ILE A 59 -19.96 -44.88 27.10
CA ILE A 59 -19.12 -43.73 27.46
C ILE A 59 -18.06 -43.53 26.41
N ALA A 60 -17.36 -44.60 25.97
CA ALA A 60 -16.34 -44.49 24.94
C ALA A 60 -16.91 -43.95 23.62
N VAL A 61 -18.06 -44.45 23.17
CA VAL A 61 -18.72 -43.95 21.97
C VAL A 61 -19.12 -42.47 22.15
N GLY A 62 -19.70 -42.08 23.30
CA GLY A 62 -20.10 -40.70 23.57
C GLY A 62 -18.92 -39.74 23.55
N LEU A 63 -17.81 -40.10 24.20
CA LEU A 63 -16.58 -39.27 24.21
C LEU A 63 -15.94 -39.18 22.81
N VAL A 64 -15.89 -40.32 22.06
CA VAL A 64 -15.38 -40.28 20.69
C VAL A 64 -16.20 -39.39 19.79
N LEU A 65 -17.54 -39.44 19.86
CA LEU A 65 -18.42 -38.57 19.09
C LEU A 65 -18.25 -37.09 19.49
N MET A 66 -18.13 -36.83 20.80
CA MET A 66 -17.88 -35.48 21.31
C MET A 66 -16.57 -34.90 20.75
N TYR A 67 -15.46 -35.66 20.82
CA TYR A 67 -14.17 -35.21 20.29
C TYR A 67 -14.11 -35.17 18.77
N ALA A 68 -14.83 -36.07 18.08
CA ALA A 68 -14.99 -35.99 16.62
C ALA A 68 -15.73 -34.70 16.20
N THR A 69 -16.80 -34.35 16.91
CA THR A 69 -17.53 -33.09 16.70
C THR A 69 -16.62 -31.88 16.99
N ARG A 70 -15.86 -31.92 18.10
CA ARG A 70 -14.88 -30.90 18.43
C ARG A 70 -13.83 -30.74 17.33
N CYS A 71 -13.31 -31.83 16.80
CA CYS A 71 -12.34 -31.82 15.71
C CYS A 71 -12.93 -31.20 14.43
N ALA A 72 -14.16 -31.60 14.06
CA ALA A 72 -14.85 -31.07 12.90
C ALA A 72 -15.11 -29.54 13.03
N CYS A 73 -15.61 -29.09 14.19
CA CYS A 73 -15.80 -27.65 14.45
C CYS A 73 -14.48 -26.90 14.44
N ARG A 74 -13.42 -27.46 15.04
CA ARG A 74 -12.08 -26.85 15.04
C ARG A 74 -11.52 -26.69 13.63
N TYR A 75 -11.68 -27.73 12.80
CA TYR A 75 -11.31 -27.67 11.39
C TYR A 75 -12.12 -26.60 10.65
N PHE A 76 -13.42 -26.54 10.90
CA PHE A 76 -14.28 -25.53 10.25
C PHE A 76 -13.85 -24.10 10.58
N VAL A 77 -13.68 -23.78 11.84
CA VAL A 77 -13.23 -22.48 12.32
C VAL A 77 -11.85 -22.14 11.75
N SER A 78 -10.89 -23.07 11.85
CA SER A 78 -9.53 -22.84 11.36
C SER A 78 -9.43 -22.69 9.85
N TYR A 79 -10.26 -23.36 9.06
CA TYR A 79 -10.20 -23.28 7.60
C TYR A 79 -11.15 -22.22 7.03
N TRP A 80 -12.44 -22.32 7.33
CA TRP A 80 -13.44 -21.45 6.74
C TRP A 80 -13.45 -20.05 7.33
N GLY A 81 -13.06 -19.86 8.59
CA GLY A 81 -12.82 -18.56 9.18
C GLY A 81 -11.73 -17.78 8.42
N HIS A 82 -10.58 -18.42 8.17
CA HIS A 82 -9.50 -17.80 7.39
C HIS A 82 -9.87 -17.57 5.92
N VAL A 83 -10.63 -18.51 5.28
CA VAL A 83 -11.14 -18.31 3.91
C VAL A 83 -12.08 -17.10 3.85
N MET A 84 -12.92 -16.91 4.85
CA MET A 84 -13.78 -15.72 4.96
C MET A 84 -12.93 -14.44 5.03
N GLY A 85 -11.93 -14.41 5.91
CA GLY A 85 -10.98 -13.30 6.04
C GLY A 85 -10.29 -12.99 4.71
N ALA A 86 -9.74 -14.01 4.03
CA ALA A 86 -9.06 -13.85 2.75
C ALA A 86 -9.97 -13.29 1.63
N ARG A 87 -11.24 -13.71 1.59
CA ARG A 87 -12.22 -13.14 0.64
C ARG A 87 -12.56 -11.69 0.93
N MET A 88 -12.66 -11.33 2.21
CA MET A 88 -12.84 -9.93 2.63
C MET A 88 -11.63 -9.09 2.25
N GLU A 89 -10.42 -9.60 2.50
CA GLU A 89 -9.15 -8.95 2.14
C GLU A 89 -9.05 -8.70 0.63
N SER A 90 -9.35 -9.72 -0.18
CA SER A 90 -9.36 -9.60 -1.64
C SER A 90 -10.29 -8.47 -2.10
N LYS A 91 -11.51 -8.42 -1.54
CA LYS A 91 -12.47 -7.37 -1.91
C LYS A 91 -12.04 -5.98 -1.44
N MET A 92 -11.50 -5.86 -0.23
CA MET A 92 -10.94 -4.59 0.26
C MET A 92 -9.77 -4.10 -0.60
N ARG A 93 -8.93 -5.04 -1.08
CA ARG A 93 -7.81 -4.75 -1.97
C ARG A 93 -8.26 -4.23 -3.33
N GLU A 94 -9.27 -4.87 -3.93
CA GLU A 94 -9.89 -4.39 -5.17
C GLU A 94 -10.46 -2.97 -5.00
N ASP A 95 -11.25 -2.73 -3.95
CA ASP A 95 -11.86 -1.42 -3.70
C ASP A 95 -10.80 -0.31 -3.49
N LEU A 96 -9.69 -0.63 -2.80
CA LEU A 96 -8.57 0.31 -2.66
C LEU A 96 -7.86 0.59 -3.98
N PHE A 97 -7.60 -0.46 -4.76
CA PHE A 97 -6.93 -0.31 -6.05
C PHE A 97 -7.78 0.51 -7.03
N ASP A 98 -9.07 0.19 -7.13
CA ASP A 98 -10.05 0.96 -7.91
C ASP A 98 -10.08 2.45 -7.49
N GLN A 99 -9.95 2.71 -6.20
CA GLN A 99 -9.92 4.09 -5.69
C GLN A 99 -8.61 4.80 -6.03
N TYR A 100 -7.46 4.11 -5.95
CA TYR A 100 -6.18 4.68 -6.37
C TYR A 100 -6.17 5.04 -7.86
N GLU A 101 -6.75 4.21 -8.74
CA GLU A 101 -6.84 4.51 -10.17
C GLU A 101 -7.66 5.77 -10.49
N ARG A 102 -8.55 6.19 -9.57
CA ARG A 102 -9.37 7.40 -9.73
C ARG A 102 -8.69 8.69 -9.30
N PHE A 103 -7.60 8.60 -8.55
CA PHE A 103 -6.91 9.79 -8.04
C PHE A 103 -6.13 10.51 -9.12
N SER A 104 -6.00 11.83 -8.94
CA SER A 104 -5.17 12.71 -9.77
C SER A 104 -3.68 12.53 -9.46
N PHE A 105 -2.82 13.07 -10.32
CA PHE A 105 -1.37 13.09 -10.08
C PHE A 105 -1.01 13.80 -8.77
N ALA A 106 -1.74 14.84 -8.38
CA ALA A 106 -1.54 15.54 -7.10
C ALA A 106 -1.59 14.60 -5.89
N TYR A 107 -2.44 13.58 -5.91
CA TYR A 107 -2.47 12.59 -4.83
C TYR A 107 -1.18 11.75 -4.77
N PHE A 108 -0.66 11.32 -5.92
CA PHE A 108 0.57 10.51 -5.99
C PHE A 108 1.83 11.34 -5.68
N ASP A 109 1.82 12.63 -5.97
CA ASP A 109 2.93 13.53 -5.60
C ASP A 109 3.03 13.72 -4.07
N ARG A 110 1.88 13.72 -3.36
CA ARG A 110 1.81 13.90 -1.90
C ARG A 110 2.03 12.60 -1.12
N ASN A 111 1.78 11.45 -1.73
CA ASN A 111 1.80 10.16 -1.05
C ASN A 111 2.89 9.25 -1.62
N SER A 112 3.68 8.66 -0.74
CA SER A 112 4.72 7.73 -1.20
C SER A 112 4.12 6.41 -1.70
N SER A 113 4.70 5.83 -2.75
CA SER A 113 4.30 4.51 -3.26
C SER A 113 4.44 3.42 -2.19
N GLY A 114 5.42 3.55 -1.29
CA GLY A 114 5.64 2.62 -0.17
C GLY A 114 4.49 2.64 0.83
N ASP A 115 3.97 3.83 1.18
CA ASP A 115 2.84 3.95 2.10
C ASP A 115 1.55 3.38 1.48
N MET A 116 1.31 3.68 0.20
CA MET A 116 0.18 3.11 -0.54
C MET A 116 0.23 1.58 -0.58
N MET A 117 1.41 1.02 -0.90
CA MET A 117 1.61 -0.43 -0.92
C MET A 117 1.44 -1.06 0.47
N SER A 118 1.93 -0.39 1.53
CA SER A 118 1.73 -0.85 2.91
C SER A 118 0.25 -0.91 3.30
N ARG A 119 -0.56 0.05 2.86
CA ARG A 119 -2.02 0.04 3.08
C ARG A 119 -2.71 -1.11 2.34
N VAL A 120 -2.30 -1.42 1.12
CA VAL A 120 -2.90 -2.50 0.30
C VAL A 120 -2.48 -3.89 0.74
N VAL A 121 -1.31 -4.04 1.40
CA VAL A 121 -0.75 -5.34 1.80
C VAL A 121 -0.85 -5.54 3.31
N ASN A 122 -0.17 -4.70 4.09
CA ASN A 122 -0.02 -4.93 5.53
C ASN A 122 -1.27 -4.56 6.33
N ASP A 123 -1.86 -3.37 6.04
CA ASP A 123 -3.04 -2.93 6.78
C ASP A 123 -4.24 -3.86 6.53
N LEU A 124 -4.43 -4.33 5.29
CA LEU A 124 -5.53 -5.25 4.97
C LEU A 124 -5.36 -6.60 5.65
N PHE A 125 -4.13 -7.12 5.71
CA PHE A 125 -3.84 -8.34 6.45
C PHE A 125 -4.22 -8.18 7.93
N ASP A 126 -3.76 -7.12 8.62
CA ASP A 126 -4.08 -6.86 10.02
C ASP A 126 -5.60 -6.70 10.24
N ILE A 127 -6.31 -6.04 9.32
CA ILE A 127 -7.77 -5.87 9.38
C ILE A 127 -8.48 -7.23 9.29
N CYS A 128 -8.08 -8.07 8.36
CA CYS A 128 -8.77 -9.32 8.08
C CYS A 128 -8.47 -10.40 9.12
N GLU A 129 -7.25 -10.44 9.65
CA GLU A 129 -6.89 -11.27 10.81
C GLU A 129 -7.77 -10.93 12.02
N ALA A 130 -7.96 -9.63 12.30
CA ALA A 130 -8.84 -9.22 13.38
C ALA A 130 -10.32 -9.47 13.07
N ALA A 131 -10.73 -9.36 11.82
CA ALA A 131 -12.13 -9.52 11.43
C ALA A 131 -12.69 -10.91 11.73
N HIS A 132 -11.91 -11.99 11.57
CA HIS A 132 -12.39 -13.33 11.91
C HIS A 132 -11.99 -13.77 13.31
N HIS A 133 -10.79 -13.48 13.77
CA HIS A 133 -10.33 -13.92 15.09
C HIS A 133 -10.98 -13.19 16.26
N VAL A 134 -11.16 -11.86 16.17
CA VAL A 134 -11.67 -11.10 17.33
C VAL A 134 -13.09 -11.50 17.74
N PRO A 135 -14.07 -11.64 16.83
CA PRO A 135 -15.38 -12.15 17.19
C PRO A 135 -15.34 -13.57 17.77
N GLU A 136 -14.54 -14.48 17.17
CA GLU A 136 -14.34 -15.84 17.64
C GLU A 136 -13.79 -15.86 19.06
N TRP A 137 -12.69 -15.14 19.32
CA TRP A 137 -12.06 -15.08 20.66
C TRP A 137 -12.99 -14.48 21.72
N ILE A 138 -13.71 -13.42 21.41
CA ILE A 138 -14.65 -12.83 22.37
C ILE A 138 -15.74 -13.84 22.75
N ILE A 139 -16.26 -14.59 21.78
CA ILE A 139 -17.31 -15.58 22.00
C ILE A 139 -16.77 -16.76 22.80
N ILE A 140 -15.71 -17.42 22.35
CA ILE A 140 -15.15 -18.60 22.99
C ILE A 140 -14.66 -18.25 24.40
N CYS A 141 -13.76 -17.26 24.51
CA CYS A 141 -13.17 -16.88 25.79
C CYS A 141 -14.22 -16.36 26.78
N GLY A 142 -15.19 -15.58 26.30
CA GLY A 142 -16.28 -15.08 27.14
C GLY A 142 -17.12 -16.21 27.71
N ILE A 143 -17.49 -17.19 26.90
CA ILE A 143 -18.27 -18.35 27.32
C ILE A 143 -17.46 -19.25 28.25
N GLU A 144 -16.20 -19.52 27.94
CA GLU A 144 -15.33 -20.36 28.77
C GLU A 144 -15.08 -19.73 30.16
N ILE A 145 -14.80 -18.44 30.25
CA ILE A 145 -14.59 -17.76 31.52
C ILE A 145 -15.89 -17.73 32.34
N ILE A 146 -16.97 -17.20 31.76
CA ILE A 146 -18.24 -17.05 32.50
C ILE A 146 -18.83 -18.40 32.83
N GLY A 147 -18.84 -19.34 31.85
CA GLY A 147 -19.36 -20.70 32.03
C GLY A 147 -18.61 -21.49 33.09
N SER A 148 -17.27 -21.36 33.11
CA SER A 148 -16.43 -22.01 34.14
C SER A 148 -16.84 -21.54 35.53
N PHE A 149 -16.93 -20.23 35.78
CA PHE A 149 -17.30 -19.71 37.10
C PHE A 149 -18.76 -20.05 37.46
N VAL A 150 -19.70 -19.97 36.51
CA VAL A 150 -21.10 -20.40 36.77
C VAL A 150 -21.14 -21.85 37.23
N ILE A 151 -20.42 -22.74 36.56
CA ILE A 151 -20.37 -24.17 36.93
C ILE A 151 -19.69 -24.35 38.29
N LEU A 152 -18.53 -23.72 38.53
CA LEU A 152 -17.82 -23.83 39.79
C LEU A 152 -18.64 -23.32 40.99
N PHE A 153 -19.43 -22.24 40.81
CA PHE A 153 -20.36 -21.74 41.82
C PHE A 153 -21.47 -22.74 42.19
N THR A 154 -21.91 -23.59 41.23
CA THR A 154 -22.90 -24.64 41.52
C THR A 154 -22.31 -25.79 42.33
N ILE A 155 -21.00 -26.02 42.26
CA ILE A 155 -20.31 -27.12 42.97
C ILE A 155 -19.91 -26.71 44.38
N ALA A 156 -19.14 -25.61 44.53
CA ALA A 156 -18.68 -25.11 45.82
C ALA A 156 -18.57 -23.58 45.82
N PRO A 157 -19.62 -22.83 46.21
CA PRO A 157 -19.64 -21.36 46.13
C PRO A 157 -18.48 -20.66 46.84
N VAL A 158 -18.07 -21.16 48.00
CA VAL A 158 -16.98 -20.56 48.79
C VAL A 158 -15.64 -20.66 48.06
N LEU A 159 -15.33 -21.85 47.48
CA LEU A 159 -14.09 -22.07 46.73
C LEU A 159 -14.11 -21.29 45.42
N ALA A 160 -15.24 -21.29 44.72
CA ALA A 160 -15.43 -20.55 43.49
C ALA A 160 -15.29 -19.02 43.70
N LEU A 161 -15.84 -18.47 44.76
CA LEU A 161 -15.67 -17.06 45.14
C LEU A 161 -14.23 -16.69 45.40
N ALA A 162 -13.51 -17.53 46.20
CA ALA A 162 -12.08 -17.29 46.48
C ALA A 162 -11.27 -17.26 45.17
N MET A 163 -11.50 -18.21 44.25
CA MET A 163 -10.84 -18.24 42.94
C MET A 163 -11.24 -17.02 42.07
N ALA A 164 -12.52 -16.65 42.04
CA ALA A 164 -12.99 -15.49 41.27
C ALA A 164 -12.33 -14.18 41.74
N VAL A 165 -12.23 -13.96 43.04
CA VAL A 165 -11.55 -12.78 43.61
C VAL A 165 -10.08 -12.75 43.23
N VAL A 166 -9.37 -13.86 43.36
CA VAL A 166 -7.95 -13.94 42.99
C VAL A 166 -7.77 -13.73 41.52
N THR A 167 -8.59 -14.36 40.67
CA THR A 167 -8.54 -14.16 39.20
C THR A 167 -8.80 -12.71 38.80
N ALA A 168 -9.77 -12.03 39.45
CA ALA A 168 -10.07 -10.63 39.19
C ALA A 168 -8.87 -9.71 39.57
N VAL A 169 -8.24 -9.95 40.73
CA VAL A 169 -7.05 -9.19 41.15
C VAL A 169 -5.91 -9.36 40.16
N PHE A 170 -5.63 -10.60 39.78
CA PHE A 170 -4.58 -10.87 38.78
C PHE A 170 -4.92 -10.34 37.38
N ALA A 171 -6.19 -10.37 36.98
CA ALA A 171 -6.62 -9.78 35.72
C ALA A 171 -6.30 -8.27 35.67
N VAL A 172 -6.53 -7.55 36.74
CA VAL A 172 -6.16 -6.12 36.87
C VAL A 172 -4.64 -5.95 36.80
N ILE A 173 -3.87 -6.77 37.51
CA ILE A 173 -2.40 -6.72 37.47
C ILE A 173 -1.88 -7.00 36.06
N MET A 174 -2.37 -8.05 35.40
CA MET A 174 -1.98 -8.42 34.04
C MET A 174 -2.36 -7.35 33.05
N PHE A 175 -3.53 -6.74 33.18
CA PHE A 175 -3.94 -5.63 32.31
C PHE A 175 -2.98 -4.43 32.46
N TRP A 176 -2.61 -4.05 33.66
CA TRP A 176 -1.65 -2.99 33.91
C TRP A 176 -0.25 -3.31 33.36
N GLN A 177 0.24 -4.54 33.56
CA GLN A 177 1.51 -5.00 33.01
C GLN A 177 1.47 -5.01 31.47
N ASN A 178 0.36 -5.41 30.85
CA ASN A 178 0.20 -5.40 29.41
C ASN A 178 0.26 -3.96 28.85
N MET A 179 -0.36 -2.98 29.51
CA MET A 179 -0.21 -1.57 29.11
C MET A 179 1.25 -1.13 29.13
N ARG A 180 1.98 -1.43 30.20
CA ARG A 180 3.41 -1.12 30.30
C ARG A 180 4.25 -1.86 29.24
N MET A 181 3.94 -3.11 28.97
CA MET A 181 4.59 -3.91 27.93
C MET A 181 4.41 -3.26 26.55
N ARG A 182 3.22 -2.73 26.25
CA ARG A 182 2.95 -2.02 24.99
C ARG A 182 3.82 -0.79 24.78
N GLU A 183 4.07 -0.01 25.85
CA GLU A 183 4.97 1.15 25.77
C GLU A 183 6.40 0.73 25.41
N VAL A 184 6.91 -0.31 26.08
CA VAL A 184 8.25 -0.84 25.82
C VAL A 184 8.37 -1.45 24.41
N PHE A 185 7.34 -2.16 23.93
CA PHE A 185 7.28 -2.69 22.57
C PHE A 185 7.23 -1.56 21.51
N SER A 186 6.49 -0.49 21.81
CA SER A 186 6.43 0.70 20.95
C SER A 186 7.78 1.40 20.84
N ASP A 187 8.49 1.57 21.96
CA ASP A 187 9.86 2.14 21.98
C ASP A 187 10.84 1.25 21.18
N ASN A 188 10.77 -0.07 21.34
CA ASN A 188 11.58 -1.00 20.57
C ASN A 188 11.31 -0.90 19.06
N ARG A 189 10.04 -0.78 18.66
CA ARG A 189 9.66 -0.57 17.25
C ARG A 189 10.22 0.74 16.66
N LYS A 190 10.22 1.82 17.44
CA LYS A 190 10.83 3.09 17.01
C LYS A 190 12.33 2.95 16.79
N LYS A 191 13.03 2.22 17.65
CA LYS A 191 14.48 2.03 17.55
C LYS A 191 14.88 1.14 16.38
N ILE A 192 14.12 0.05 16.09
CA ILE A 192 14.40 -0.77 14.91
C ILE A 192 14.08 -0.01 13.61
N SER A 193 13.03 0.84 13.61
CA SER A 193 12.76 1.72 12.46
C SER A 193 13.92 2.70 12.21
N GLY A 194 14.53 3.25 13.28
CA GLY A 194 15.73 4.08 13.16
C GLY A 194 16.93 3.33 12.58
N ILE A 195 17.13 2.07 12.97
CA ILE A 195 18.18 1.22 12.36
C ILE A 195 17.90 0.99 10.88
N ASN A 196 16.66 0.67 10.51
CA ASN A 196 16.29 0.42 9.11
C ASN A 196 16.54 1.67 8.24
N ALA A 197 16.15 2.85 8.71
CA ALA A 197 16.41 4.11 8.01
C ALA A 197 17.92 4.35 7.83
N GLN A 198 18.72 4.14 8.88
CA GLN A 198 20.17 4.30 8.82
C GLN A 198 20.82 3.28 7.88
N LEU A 199 20.38 2.01 7.91
CA LEU A 199 20.89 0.98 7.00
C LEU A 199 20.54 1.31 5.55
N GLN A 200 19.32 1.75 5.29
CA GLN A 200 18.88 2.17 3.96
C GLN A 200 19.76 3.31 3.43
N ASP A 201 20.04 4.33 4.25
CA ASP A 201 20.91 5.46 3.89
C ASP A 201 22.35 5.00 3.64
N SER A 202 22.95 4.25 4.58
CA SER A 202 24.32 3.76 4.45
C SER A 202 24.51 2.81 3.26
N LEU A 203 23.53 1.92 2.98
CA LEU A 203 23.60 0.98 1.85
C LEU A 203 23.37 1.68 0.51
N ALA A 204 22.45 2.63 0.43
CA ALA A 204 22.23 3.44 -0.76
C ALA A 204 23.47 4.31 -1.06
N GLY A 205 24.09 4.87 -0.02
CA GLY A 205 25.30 5.67 -0.09
C GLY A 205 26.61 4.87 -0.13
N MET A 206 26.59 3.53 -0.24
CA MET A 206 27.78 2.70 -0.10
C MET A 206 28.92 3.06 -1.08
N ARG A 207 28.57 3.50 -2.29
CA ARG A 207 29.58 3.98 -3.26
C ARG A 207 30.34 5.21 -2.73
N VAL A 208 29.62 6.13 -2.07
CA VAL A 208 30.22 7.32 -1.45
C VAL A 208 31.10 6.91 -0.27
N VAL A 209 30.58 6.04 0.62
CA VAL A 209 31.35 5.51 1.76
C VAL A 209 32.68 4.91 1.29
N LYS A 210 32.63 4.11 0.22
CA LYS A 210 33.84 3.49 -0.38
C LYS A 210 34.78 4.49 -1.03
N SER A 211 34.25 5.49 -1.76
CA SER A 211 35.06 6.50 -2.43
C SER A 211 35.85 7.38 -1.44
N PHE A 212 35.29 7.60 -0.25
CA PHE A 212 35.93 8.40 0.79
C PHE A 212 36.63 7.57 1.88
N ALA A 213 36.68 6.22 1.76
CA ALA A 213 37.24 5.29 2.74
C ALA A 213 36.71 5.51 4.18
N ASN A 214 35.38 5.82 4.30
CA ASN A 214 34.72 6.19 5.56
C ASN A 214 33.99 5.02 6.23
N GLU A 215 34.34 3.77 5.94
CA GLU A 215 33.70 2.57 6.50
C GLU A 215 33.73 2.53 8.02
N GLN A 216 34.80 3.05 8.64
CA GLN A 216 34.91 3.08 10.10
C GLN A 216 33.90 4.04 10.73
N THR A 217 33.65 5.16 10.09
CA THR A 217 32.65 6.14 10.52
C THR A 217 31.23 5.54 10.46
N GLU A 218 30.87 4.92 9.34
CA GLU A 218 29.57 4.26 9.17
C GLU A 218 29.39 3.09 10.15
N ARG A 219 30.45 2.29 10.36
CA ARG A 219 30.44 1.21 11.36
C ARG A 219 30.18 1.73 12.78
N SER A 220 30.77 2.88 13.15
CA SER A 220 30.57 3.47 14.48
C SER A 220 29.15 3.99 14.66
N LYS A 221 28.56 4.63 13.66
CA LYS A 221 27.16 5.07 13.66
C LYS A 221 26.20 3.88 13.82
N PHE A 222 26.41 2.83 13.01
CA PHE A 222 25.58 1.62 13.08
C PHE A 222 25.70 0.96 14.45
N ARG A 223 26.91 0.80 15.00
CA ARG A 223 27.12 0.21 16.32
C ARG A 223 26.38 0.96 17.40
N ALA A 224 26.48 2.29 17.42
CA ALA A 224 25.75 3.12 18.41
C ALA A 224 24.21 2.97 18.31
N SER A 225 23.68 2.82 17.12
CA SER A 225 22.23 2.59 16.92
C SER A 225 21.83 1.16 17.32
N ASN A 226 22.66 0.18 17.01
CA ASN A 226 22.45 -1.22 17.35
C ASN A 226 22.50 -1.45 18.88
N ASP A 227 23.42 -0.80 19.59
CA ASP A 227 23.52 -0.89 21.05
C ASP A 227 22.29 -0.30 21.74
N ARG A 228 21.76 0.84 21.22
CA ARG A 228 20.51 1.41 21.71
C ARG A 228 19.31 0.49 21.46
N TYR A 229 19.27 -0.18 20.31
CA TYR A 229 18.23 -1.16 20.02
C TYR A 229 18.35 -2.39 20.91
N LEU A 230 19.56 -2.92 21.11
CA LEU A 230 19.82 -4.06 21.99
C LEU A 230 19.32 -3.79 23.40
N SER A 231 19.69 -2.64 24.00
CA SER A 231 19.21 -2.23 25.32
C SER A 231 17.67 -2.14 25.39
N SER A 232 17.04 -1.60 24.35
CA SER A 232 15.57 -1.55 24.27
C SER A 232 14.96 -2.95 24.18
N LYS A 233 15.60 -3.88 23.46
CA LYS A 233 15.16 -5.27 23.33
C LYS A 233 15.31 -6.04 24.62
N GLU A 234 16.36 -5.79 25.38
CA GLU A 234 16.55 -6.35 26.72
C GLU A 234 15.43 -5.90 27.68
N ASN A 235 15.09 -4.60 27.68
CA ASN A 235 13.96 -4.06 28.44
C ASN A 235 12.62 -4.69 28.01
N MET A 236 12.44 -4.91 26.72
CA MET A 236 11.25 -5.59 26.17
C MET A 236 11.15 -7.03 26.68
N TYR A 237 12.24 -7.80 26.64
CA TYR A 237 12.26 -9.18 27.14
C TYR A 237 12.12 -9.24 28.67
N HIS A 238 12.65 -8.26 29.41
CA HIS A 238 12.42 -8.15 30.85
C HIS A 238 10.91 -7.96 31.16
N ALA A 239 10.26 -7.02 30.46
CA ALA A 239 8.81 -6.80 30.64
C ALA A 239 7.99 -8.05 30.28
N MET A 240 8.34 -8.74 29.20
CA MET A 240 7.72 -10.00 28.81
C MET A 240 7.94 -11.11 29.85
N GLY A 241 9.16 -11.21 30.39
CA GLY A 241 9.48 -12.19 31.46
C GLY A 241 8.66 -11.95 32.71
N VAL A 242 8.52 -10.69 33.17
CA VAL A 242 7.66 -10.32 34.30
C VAL A 242 6.20 -10.70 34.07
N TYR A 243 5.67 -10.40 32.87
CA TYR A 243 4.30 -10.75 32.48
C TYR A 243 4.07 -12.27 32.53
N THR A 244 4.94 -13.05 31.88
CA THR A 244 4.84 -14.51 31.85
C THR A 244 4.98 -15.14 33.23
N ALA A 245 5.90 -14.63 34.05
CA ALA A 245 6.06 -15.08 35.42
C ALA A 245 4.82 -14.78 36.30
N THR A 246 4.20 -13.61 36.12
CA THR A 246 2.96 -13.25 36.80
C THR A 246 1.80 -14.17 36.41
N TYR A 247 1.67 -14.48 35.12
CA TYR A 247 0.67 -15.45 34.65
C TYR A 247 0.88 -16.85 35.24
N GLY A 248 2.12 -17.34 35.25
CA GLY A 248 2.46 -18.60 35.91
C GLY A 248 2.17 -18.60 37.43
N LEU A 249 2.42 -17.48 38.09
CA LEU A 249 2.11 -17.32 39.50
C LEU A 249 0.59 -17.37 39.76
N LEU A 250 -0.22 -16.72 38.94
CA LEU A 250 -1.70 -16.79 39.00
C LEU A 250 -2.16 -18.23 38.99
N SER A 251 -1.75 -18.99 37.98
CA SER A 251 -2.11 -20.40 37.85
C SER A 251 -1.69 -21.21 39.08
N GLY A 252 -0.44 -20.99 39.58
CA GLY A 252 0.06 -21.64 40.80
C GLY A 252 -0.75 -21.31 42.05
N VAL A 253 -1.08 -20.03 42.27
CA VAL A 253 -1.90 -19.59 43.40
C VAL A 253 -3.29 -20.22 43.38
N LEU A 254 -3.91 -20.32 42.21
CA LEU A 254 -5.22 -20.96 42.05
C LEU A 254 -5.17 -22.45 42.41
N TYR A 255 -4.13 -23.18 41.95
CA TYR A 255 -3.93 -24.57 42.38
C TYR A 255 -3.72 -24.69 43.90
N VAL A 256 -2.94 -23.80 44.53
CA VAL A 256 -2.75 -23.77 45.99
C VAL A 256 -4.09 -23.54 46.69
N ILE A 257 -4.92 -22.62 46.19
CA ILE A 257 -6.27 -22.39 46.77
C ILE A 257 -7.14 -23.65 46.67
N VAL A 258 -7.16 -24.32 45.50
CA VAL A 258 -7.91 -25.57 45.32
C VAL A 258 -7.43 -26.63 46.30
N VAL A 259 -6.13 -26.79 46.48
CA VAL A 259 -5.58 -27.82 47.39
C VAL A 259 -5.86 -27.47 48.87
N LEU A 260 -5.59 -26.24 49.30
CA LEU A 260 -5.72 -25.89 50.73
C LEU A 260 -7.17 -25.64 51.16
N LEU A 261 -7.89 -24.76 50.47
CA LEU A 261 -9.29 -24.46 50.79
C LEU A 261 -10.21 -25.61 50.41
N GLY A 262 -9.99 -26.20 49.24
CA GLY A 262 -10.74 -27.39 48.77
C GLY A 262 -10.52 -28.57 49.70
N GLY A 263 -9.25 -28.88 50.11
CA GLY A 263 -8.93 -29.90 51.05
C GLY A 263 -9.58 -29.68 52.42
N TRP A 264 -9.61 -28.43 52.92
CA TRP A 264 -10.33 -28.07 54.13
C TRP A 264 -11.85 -28.33 54.02
N LEU A 265 -12.47 -27.96 52.89
CA LEU A 265 -13.90 -28.25 52.65
C LEU A 265 -14.19 -29.74 52.54
N VAL A 266 -13.28 -30.54 51.98
CA VAL A 266 -13.38 -32.01 51.95
C VAL A 266 -13.30 -32.58 53.37
N ALA A 267 -12.37 -32.11 54.21
CA ALA A 267 -12.26 -32.53 55.60
C ALA A 267 -13.52 -32.23 56.41
N GLN A 268 -14.28 -31.19 56.07
CA GLN A 268 -15.57 -30.86 56.67
C GLN A 268 -16.76 -31.62 56.05
N GLY A 269 -16.54 -32.46 55.04
CA GLY A 269 -17.60 -33.17 54.35
C GLY A 269 -18.47 -32.33 53.43
N GLN A 270 -18.04 -31.09 53.14
CA GLN A 270 -18.77 -30.14 52.26
C GLN A 270 -18.42 -30.28 50.81
N LEU A 271 -17.32 -31.00 50.47
CA LEU A 271 -16.83 -31.21 49.12
C LEU A 271 -16.34 -32.63 48.94
N GLN A 272 -16.42 -33.18 47.74
CA GLN A 272 -15.83 -34.48 47.42
C GLN A 272 -14.43 -34.31 46.83
N ALA A 273 -13.55 -35.31 46.97
CA ALA A 273 -12.21 -35.27 46.38
C ALA A 273 -12.23 -35.11 44.84
N VAL A 274 -13.24 -35.66 44.16
CA VAL A 274 -13.43 -35.52 42.73
C VAL A 274 -13.74 -34.08 42.31
N ASP A 275 -14.37 -33.31 43.19
CA ASP A 275 -14.67 -31.89 42.93
C ASP A 275 -13.39 -31.07 42.87
N MET A 276 -12.37 -31.39 43.69
CA MET A 276 -11.07 -30.72 43.63
C MET A 276 -10.39 -30.92 42.25
N ALA A 277 -10.45 -32.16 41.71
CA ALA A 277 -9.94 -32.44 40.36
C ALA A 277 -10.71 -31.65 39.29
N THR A 278 -12.04 -31.52 39.46
CA THR A 278 -12.89 -30.71 38.59
C THR A 278 -12.48 -29.23 38.63
N PHE A 279 -12.30 -28.66 39.81
CA PHE A 279 -11.80 -27.28 39.99
C PHE A 279 -10.43 -27.08 39.33
N ALA A 280 -9.51 -28.05 39.47
CA ALA A 280 -8.19 -28.00 38.85
C ALA A 280 -8.26 -27.99 37.31
N LEU A 281 -9.20 -28.77 36.70
CA LEU A 281 -9.41 -28.75 35.25
C LEU A 281 -9.96 -27.41 34.74
N TYR A 282 -10.86 -26.78 35.49
CA TYR A 282 -11.41 -25.48 35.12
C TYR A 282 -10.41 -24.34 35.20
N ILE A 283 -9.32 -24.44 35.98
CA ILE A 283 -8.29 -23.40 36.03
C ILE A 283 -7.76 -23.07 34.63
N SER A 284 -7.42 -24.07 33.86
CA SER A 284 -6.93 -23.84 32.48
C SER A 284 -8.02 -23.27 31.56
N LEU A 285 -9.29 -23.67 31.76
CA LEU A 285 -10.43 -23.21 30.94
C LEU A 285 -10.83 -21.75 31.15
N PHE A 286 -10.35 -21.07 32.18
CA PHE A 286 -10.54 -19.62 32.32
C PHE A 286 -9.22 -18.83 32.32
N CYS A 287 -8.09 -19.43 32.70
CA CYS A 287 -6.80 -18.73 32.63
C CYS A 287 -6.31 -18.52 31.19
N THR A 288 -6.34 -19.56 30.35
CA THR A 288 -5.90 -19.47 28.95
C THR A 288 -6.76 -18.47 28.14
N PRO A 289 -8.11 -18.49 28.19
CA PRO A 289 -8.93 -17.45 27.60
C PRO A 289 -8.64 -16.04 28.10
N LEU A 290 -8.37 -15.86 29.38
CA LEU A 290 -8.00 -14.56 29.94
C LEU A 290 -6.71 -14.02 29.30
N GLU A 291 -5.69 -14.85 29.16
CA GLU A 291 -4.44 -14.50 28.47
C GLU A 291 -4.69 -14.15 26.99
N THR A 292 -5.50 -14.96 26.29
CA THR A 292 -5.87 -14.72 24.89
C THR A 292 -6.54 -13.36 24.70
N LEU A 293 -7.52 -13.01 25.54
CA LEU A 293 -8.21 -11.71 25.48
C LEU A 293 -7.25 -10.53 25.72
N VAL A 294 -6.31 -10.67 26.67
CA VAL A 294 -5.33 -9.63 26.95
C VAL A 294 -4.40 -9.43 25.74
N ASN A 295 -3.94 -10.50 25.14
CA ASN A 295 -3.02 -10.46 23.99
C ASN A 295 -3.71 -10.02 22.70
N SER A 296 -4.98 -10.36 22.48
CA SER A 296 -5.75 -9.99 21.27
C SER A 296 -5.98 -8.49 21.12
N ALA A 297 -5.84 -7.73 22.20
CA ALA A 297 -6.05 -6.28 22.18
C ALA A 297 -5.05 -5.53 21.27
N GLU A 298 -3.86 -6.07 21.02
CA GLU A 298 -2.91 -5.50 20.06
C GLU A 298 -3.41 -5.68 18.62
N THR A 299 -3.83 -6.89 18.26
CA THR A 299 -4.42 -7.22 16.95
C THR A 299 -5.61 -6.32 16.65
N TYR A 300 -6.50 -6.14 17.61
CA TYR A 300 -7.65 -5.25 17.50
C TYR A 300 -7.24 -3.79 17.24
N GLN A 301 -6.24 -3.27 17.96
CA GLN A 301 -5.78 -1.90 17.77
C GLN A 301 -5.13 -1.68 16.39
N LYS A 302 -4.32 -2.63 15.93
CA LYS A 302 -3.71 -2.59 14.59
C LYS A 302 -4.79 -2.57 13.50
N ALA A 303 -5.78 -3.44 13.62
CA ALA A 303 -6.88 -3.53 12.69
C ALA A 303 -7.71 -2.23 12.63
N ILE A 304 -8.03 -1.63 13.78
CA ILE A 304 -8.74 -0.34 13.81
C ILE A 304 -7.91 0.74 13.12
N ALA A 305 -6.62 0.83 13.42
CA ALA A 305 -5.73 1.82 12.82
C ALA A 305 -5.61 1.62 11.30
N GLY A 306 -5.42 0.36 10.86
CA GLY A 306 -5.39 0.00 9.43
C GLY A 306 -6.71 0.33 8.74
N PHE A 307 -7.84 -0.05 9.35
CA PHE A 307 -9.16 0.25 8.78
C PHE A 307 -9.45 1.76 8.71
N LYS A 308 -8.97 2.54 9.67
CA LYS A 308 -9.08 4.01 9.62
C LYS A 308 -8.34 4.57 8.40
N ARG A 309 -7.08 4.13 8.17
CA ARG A 309 -6.30 4.57 6.99
C ARG A 309 -6.96 4.13 5.67
N MET A 310 -7.49 2.90 5.60
CA MET A 310 -8.25 2.43 4.46
C MET A 310 -9.51 3.27 4.22
N ASP A 311 -10.28 3.55 5.28
CA ASP A 311 -11.53 4.33 5.19
C ASP A 311 -11.26 5.79 4.78
N GLU A 312 -10.12 6.37 5.19
CA GLU A 312 -9.63 7.66 4.73
C GLU A 312 -9.44 7.66 3.20
N VAL A 313 -8.71 6.67 2.65
CA VAL A 313 -8.49 6.55 1.21
C VAL A 313 -9.82 6.38 0.46
N LEU A 314 -10.68 5.45 0.89
CA LEU A 314 -11.97 5.17 0.24
C LEU A 314 -13.00 6.31 0.38
N SER A 315 -12.78 7.23 1.31
CA SER A 315 -13.65 8.39 1.53
C SER A 315 -13.10 9.66 0.88
N THR A 316 -11.84 9.64 0.44
CA THR A 316 -11.22 10.76 -0.27
C THR A 316 -11.88 10.89 -1.64
N VAL A 317 -12.42 12.07 -1.91
CA VAL A 317 -13.01 12.40 -3.20
C VAL A 317 -11.86 12.77 -4.16
N PRO A 318 -11.75 12.15 -5.33
CA PRO A 318 -10.75 12.55 -6.32
C PRO A 318 -10.92 14.01 -6.72
N ASP A 319 -9.81 14.76 -6.76
CA ASP A 319 -9.79 16.19 -7.07
C ASP A 319 -10.30 16.46 -8.50
N ILE A 320 -9.98 15.56 -9.44
CA ILE A 320 -10.34 15.66 -10.85
C ILE A 320 -11.33 14.55 -11.19
N GLN A 321 -12.53 14.95 -11.57
CA GLN A 321 -13.61 14.04 -11.97
C GLN A 321 -14.23 14.52 -13.28
N ASP A 322 -14.78 13.58 -14.05
CA ASP A 322 -15.59 13.91 -15.21
C ASP A 322 -16.91 14.53 -14.74
N LYS A 323 -17.34 15.59 -15.41
CA LYS A 323 -18.66 16.19 -15.13
C LYS A 323 -19.76 15.20 -15.46
N PRO A 324 -20.89 15.19 -14.72
CA PRO A 324 -22.04 14.37 -15.09
C PRO A 324 -22.48 14.64 -16.52
N GLY A 325 -22.45 13.62 -17.38
CA GLY A 325 -22.81 13.75 -18.79
C GLY A 325 -21.72 14.33 -19.68
N ALA A 326 -20.46 14.37 -19.22
CA ALA A 326 -19.31 14.77 -20.07
C ALA A 326 -19.27 13.93 -21.34
N ALA A 327 -19.17 14.59 -22.49
CA ALA A 327 -19.03 13.93 -23.79
C ALA A 327 -17.56 13.53 -24.06
N ASP A 328 -17.35 12.60 -24.97
CA ASP A 328 -16.00 12.29 -25.43
C ASP A 328 -15.45 13.41 -26.31
N LEU A 329 -14.18 13.75 -26.11
CA LEU A 329 -13.47 14.75 -26.91
C LEU A 329 -13.43 14.33 -28.38
N GLN A 330 -13.91 15.22 -29.24
CA GLN A 330 -13.86 15.05 -30.70
C GLN A 330 -12.73 15.89 -31.27
N VAL A 331 -11.54 15.31 -31.43
CA VAL A 331 -10.43 16.01 -32.07
C VAL A 331 -10.60 15.96 -33.58
N THR A 332 -10.90 17.11 -34.20
CA THR A 332 -11.05 17.28 -35.64
C THR A 332 -9.73 17.73 -36.27
N ALA A 333 -9.26 18.90 -35.90
CA ALA A 333 -8.06 19.52 -36.44
C ALA A 333 -6.85 19.43 -35.47
N GLY A 334 -7.11 19.47 -34.17
CA GLY A 334 -6.08 19.39 -33.13
C GLY A 334 -5.50 20.76 -32.75
N ALA A 335 -6.29 21.84 -32.87
CA ALA A 335 -5.90 23.15 -32.35
C ALA A 335 -5.89 23.13 -30.81
N VAL A 336 -4.87 23.72 -30.18
CA VAL A 336 -4.75 23.80 -28.72
C VAL A 336 -4.69 25.27 -28.31
N GLU A 337 -5.49 25.64 -27.32
CA GLU A 337 -5.53 27.00 -26.80
C GLU A 337 -5.51 27.03 -25.27
N TYR A 338 -4.57 27.79 -24.71
CA TYR A 338 -4.52 28.20 -23.31
C TYR A 338 -4.96 29.66 -23.26
N ARG A 339 -5.96 29.98 -22.45
CA ARG A 339 -6.52 31.31 -22.33
C ARG A 339 -6.52 31.76 -20.87
N ASP A 340 -5.71 32.76 -20.57
CA ASP A 340 -5.58 33.38 -19.24
C ASP A 340 -5.35 32.34 -18.12
N VAL A 341 -4.49 31.34 -18.36
CA VAL A 341 -4.30 30.18 -17.48
C VAL A 341 -3.44 30.57 -16.27
N CYS A 342 -3.96 30.29 -15.07
CA CYS A 342 -3.22 30.36 -13.81
C CYS A 342 -3.18 28.99 -13.13
N PHE A 343 -2.02 28.63 -12.55
CA PHE A 343 -1.85 27.38 -11.83
C PHE A 343 -0.73 27.46 -10.78
N SER A 344 -0.95 26.84 -9.63
CA SER A 344 0.05 26.59 -8.58
C SER A 344 -0.09 25.18 -8.07
N TYR A 345 1.02 24.53 -7.72
CA TYR A 345 0.97 23.29 -6.92
C TYR A 345 0.63 23.67 -5.48
N GLU A 346 -0.36 23.01 -4.89
CA GLU A 346 -0.92 23.38 -3.56
C GLU A 346 0.07 23.25 -2.39
N ASP A 347 1.22 22.59 -2.53
CA ASP A 347 2.14 22.26 -1.44
C ASP A 347 3.58 22.75 -1.65
N VAL A 348 3.80 23.87 -2.30
CA VAL A 348 5.15 24.47 -2.28
C VAL A 348 5.31 25.34 -1.03
N GLU A 349 5.22 24.75 0.16
CA GLU A 349 5.87 25.25 1.36
C GLU A 349 7.39 25.03 1.27
N LEU A 350 8.04 25.64 0.31
CA LEU A 350 9.49 25.80 0.29
C LEU A 350 9.80 27.24 0.71
N GLY A 351 9.94 27.40 2.04
CA GLY A 351 10.54 28.59 2.64
C GLY A 351 9.56 29.75 2.84
N ALA A 352 9.21 29.98 4.09
CA ALA A 352 8.56 31.19 4.57
C ALA A 352 9.18 32.46 3.99
N GLY A 353 8.49 33.08 3.07
CA GLY A 353 8.89 34.34 2.45
C GLY A 353 7.88 34.76 1.41
N ASP A 354 6.84 35.45 1.85
CA ASP A 354 6.01 36.38 1.09
C ASP A 354 5.51 35.93 -0.30
N GLY A 355 4.27 35.43 -0.37
CA GLY A 355 3.46 35.32 -1.58
C GLY A 355 3.92 34.24 -2.54
N THR A 356 3.34 33.03 -2.46
CA THR A 356 3.50 31.98 -3.47
C THR A 356 3.14 32.50 -4.85
N ARG A 357 4.16 32.82 -5.66
CA ARG A 357 3.92 33.18 -7.07
C ARG A 357 3.37 31.93 -7.76
N PRO A 358 2.31 32.07 -8.59
CA PRO A 358 1.81 30.96 -9.38
C PRO A 358 2.91 30.43 -10.30
N VAL A 359 2.94 29.12 -10.50
CA VAL A 359 3.89 28.47 -11.43
C VAL A 359 3.54 28.83 -12.88
N ILE A 360 2.25 28.93 -13.17
CA ILE A 360 1.70 29.48 -14.42
C ILE A 360 0.88 30.72 -14.04
N ASP A 361 1.16 31.84 -14.69
CA ASP A 361 0.66 33.17 -14.33
C ASP A 361 0.10 33.88 -15.56
N HIS A 362 -1.22 33.89 -15.74
CA HIS A 362 -1.93 34.49 -16.86
C HIS A 362 -1.35 34.10 -18.22
N MET A 363 -1.18 32.77 -18.44
CA MET A 363 -0.58 32.26 -19.66
C MET A 363 -1.59 32.22 -20.79
N ASP A 364 -1.24 32.88 -21.90
CA ASP A 364 -1.93 32.75 -23.20
C ASP A 364 -1.02 32.05 -24.21
N LEU A 365 -1.48 30.91 -24.74
CA LEU A 365 -0.75 30.14 -25.74
C LEU A 365 -1.75 29.51 -26.73
N SER A 366 -1.61 29.81 -28.00
CA SER A 366 -2.43 29.22 -29.05
C SER A 366 -1.54 28.46 -30.05
N ILE A 367 -1.91 27.23 -30.39
CA ILE A 367 -1.15 26.32 -31.24
C ILE A 367 -2.07 25.90 -32.38
N LYS A 368 -1.65 26.12 -33.61
CA LYS A 368 -2.44 25.79 -34.79
C LYS A 368 -2.46 24.28 -35.05
N PRO A 369 -3.48 23.76 -35.76
CA PRO A 369 -3.51 22.37 -36.19
C PRO A 369 -2.23 21.97 -36.93
N GLY A 370 -1.64 20.83 -36.56
CA GLY A 370 -0.44 20.30 -37.20
C GLY A 370 0.85 21.09 -36.96
N GLN A 371 0.81 22.16 -36.16
CA GLN A 371 1.96 22.99 -35.83
C GLN A 371 2.84 22.33 -34.79
N THR A 372 4.16 22.42 -34.97
CA THR A 372 5.16 22.09 -33.94
C THR A 372 5.62 23.35 -33.23
N ILE A 373 5.35 23.47 -31.93
CA ILE A 373 5.82 24.57 -31.08
C ILE A 373 6.87 24.09 -30.08
N ALA A 374 7.97 24.83 -29.97
CA ALA A 374 9.01 24.59 -28.97
C ALA A 374 8.85 25.55 -27.78
N LEU A 375 8.74 24.99 -26.56
CA LEU A 375 8.78 25.74 -25.31
C LEU A 375 10.22 25.87 -24.84
N VAL A 376 10.73 27.09 -24.73
CA VAL A 376 12.10 27.41 -24.33
C VAL A 376 12.08 28.34 -23.12
N GLY A 377 13.08 28.28 -22.24
CA GLY A 377 13.19 29.15 -21.08
C GLY A 377 13.93 28.49 -19.92
N PRO A 378 14.13 29.18 -18.80
CA PRO A 378 14.90 28.69 -17.66
C PRO A 378 14.24 27.45 -17.01
N SER A 379 15.04 26.67 -16.28
CA SER A 379 14.50 25.68 -15.35
C SER A 379 13.55 26.35 -14.34
N GLY A 380 12.40 25.69 -14.06
CA GLY A 380 11.37 26.30 -13.19
C GLY A 380 10.51 27.38 -13.88
N GLY A 381 10.69 27.67 -15.17
CA GLY A 381 9.90 28.67 -15.90
C GLY A 381 8.43 28.29 -16.16
N GLY A 382 8.01 27.02 -15.88
CA GLY A 382 6.64 26.55 -16.06
C GLY A 382 6.41 25.68 -17.31
N LYS A 383 7.45 25.35 -18.09
CA LYS A 383 7.33 24.56 -19.36
C LYS A 383 6.69 23.19 -19.15
N SER A 384 7.23 22.35 -18.25
CA SER A 384 6.71 21.01 -17.97
C SER A 384 5.33 21.06 -17.33
N THR A 385 5.07 22.07 -16.49
CA THR A 385 3.75 22.31 -15.91
C THR A 385 2.72 22.64 -17.00
N THR A 386 3.06 23.51 -17.97
CA THR A 386 2.18 23.80 -19.13
C THR A 386 1.81 22.53 -19.88
N CYS A 387 2.76 21.64 -20.11
CA CYS A 387 2.53 20.36 -20.77
C CYS A 387 1.67 19.40 -19.93
N SER A 388 1.81 19.41 -18.60
CA SER A 388 1.06 18.55 -17.69
C SER A 388 -0.41 18.96 -17.51
N LEU A 389 -0.73 20.23 -17.76
CA LEU A 389 -2.09 20.76 -17.68
C LEU A 389 -2.96 20.32 -18.88
N LEU A 390 -2.39 20.12 -20.09
CA LEU A 390 -3.15 19.76 -21.28
C LEU A 390 -3.85 18.40 -21.17
N PRO A 391 -3.21 17.29 -20.69
CA PRO A 391 -3.90 16.03 -20.46
C PRO A 391 -4.73 16.01 -19.18
N ARG A 392 -4.91 17.18 -18.55
CA ARG A 392 -5.66 17.35 -17.29
C ARG A 392 -5.13 16.42 -16.18
N PHE A 393 -3.80 16.43 -15.97
CA PHE A 393 -3.20 15.79 -14.80
C PHE A 393 -3.42 16.63 -13.54
N TYR A 394 -3.61 17.94 -13.73
CA TYR A 394 -4.01 18.93 -12.75
C TYR A 394 -5.06 19.84 -13.37
N ASP A 395 -5.98 20.37 -12.58
CA ASP A 395 -6.94 21.39 -13.01
C ASP A 395 -6.35 22.78 -12.82
N VAL A 396 -6.67 23.71 -13.73
CA VAL A 396 -6.24 25.09 -13.66
C VAL A 396 -6.98 25.86 -12.57
N ALA A 397 -6.30 26.77 -11.87
CA ALA A 397 -6.91 27.62 -10.85
C ALA A 397 -7.79 28.72 -11.48
N ALA A 398 -7.37 29.27 -12.63
CA ALA A 398 -8.14 30.23 -13.41
C ALA A 398 -7.85 30.06 -14.90
N GLY A 399 -8.69 30.61 -15.75
CA GLY A 399 -8.60 30.48 -17.20
C GLY A 399 -9.16 29.17 -17.73
N SER A 400 -8.78 28.82 -18.97
CA SER A 400 -9.24 27.60 -19.65
C SER A 400 -8.20 27.05 -20.60
N ILE A 401 -8.23 25.72 -20.79
CA ILE A 401 -7.46 25.02 -21.81
C ILE A 401 -8.46 24.30 -22.71
N SER A 402 -8.33 24.46 -24.01
CA SER A 402 -9.25 23.86 -24.97
C SER A 402 -8.53 23.16 -26.12
N ILE A 403 -9.17 22.14 -26.66
CA ILE A 403 -8.76 21.43 -27.88
C ILE A 403 -9.91 21.55 -28.89
N ASP A 404 -9.63 22.12 -30.05
CA ASP A 404 -10.64 22.42 -31.09
C ASP A 404 -11.88 23.17 -30.51
N GLY A 405 -11.64 24.09 -29.56
CA GLY A 405 -12.67 24.89 -28.89
C GLY A 405 -13.44 24.17 -27.77
N GLN A 406 -13.14 22.88 -27.50
CA GLN A 406 -13.74 22.11 -26.40
C GLN A 406 -12.84 22.24 -25.15
N ASP A 407 -13.38 22.76 -24.03
CA ASP A 407 -12.64 22.85 -22.78
C ASP A 407 -12.32 21.45 -22.23
N VAL A 408 -11.07 21.21 -21.85
CA VAL A 408 -10.61 19.91 -21.33
C VAL A 408 -11.35 19.47 -20.06
N ARG A 409 -12.03 20.38 -19.36
CA ARG A 409 -12.85 20.10 -18.16
C ARG A 409 -14.27 19.62 -18.50
N ASP A 410 -14.72 19.79 -19.76
CA ASP A 410 -16.07 19.45 -20.19
C ASP A 410 -16.15 18.12 -20.94
N VAL A 411 -15.01 17.49 -21.16
CA VAL A 411 -14.89 16.20 -21.84
C VAL A 411 -14.42 15.10 -20.89
N THR A 412 -14.62 13.81 -21.28
CA THR A 412 -14.14 12.70 -20.45
C THR A 412 -12.62 12.65 -20.43
N GLN A 413 -12.01 12.42 -19.25
CA GLN A 413 -10.56 12.28 -19.10
C GLN A 413 -10.00 11.18 -20.00
N ARG A 414 -10.77 10.11 -20.19
CA ARG A 414 -10.38 8.98 -21.03
C ARG A 414 -10.19 9.41 -22.49
N SER A 415 -11.17 10.06 -23.10
CA SER A 415 -11.09 10.53 -24.49
C SER A 415 -10.01 11.59 -24.69
N LEU A 416 -9.87 12.50 -23.73
CA LEU A 416 -8.82 13.50 -23.68
C LEU A 416 -7.43 12.86 -23.72
N ARG A 417 -7.16 11.96 -22.78
CA ARG A 417 -5.85 11.29 -22.66
C ARG A 417 -5.59 10.31 -23.81
N GLN A 418 -6.62 9.72 -24.42
CA GLN A 418 -6.46 8.92 -25.64
C GLN A 418 -6.02 9.77 -26.83
N SER A 419 -6.46 11.01 -26.92
CA SER A 419 -6.15 11.92 -28.03
C SER A 419 -4.75 12.57 -27.93
N ILE A 420 -4.09 12.47 -26.77
CA ILE A 420 -2.78 13.06 -26.51
C ILE A 420 -1.73 11.96 -26.33
N GLY A 421 -0.63 12.04 -27.04
CA GLY A 421 0.57 11.20 -26.84
C GLY A 421 1.61 11.97 -26.04
N LEU A 422 2.16 11.33 -25.02
CA LEU A 422 3.19 11.90 -24.16
C LEU A 422 4.45 11.04 -24.23
N VAL A 423 5.58 11.64 -24.60
CA VAL A 423 6.91 11.06 -24.47
C VAL A 423 7.63 11.84 -23.37
N GLN A 424 7.87 11.17 -22.25
CA GLN A 424 8.51 11.76 -21.06
C GLN A 424 10.03 11.64 -21.12
N GLN A 425 10.73 12.53 -20.42
CA GLN A 425 12.17 12.49 -20.23
C GLN A 425 12.60 11.20 -19.53
N ASP A 426 11.98 10.88 -18.39
CA ASP A 426 12.21 9.64 -17.66
C ASP A 426 11.21 8.57 -18.12
N VAL A 427 11.68 7.67 -18.98
CA VAL A 427 10.85 6.59 -19.52
C VAL A 427 10.63 5.51 -18.50
N TYR A 428 9.37 5.26 -18.15
CA TYR A 428 8.97 4.13 -17.34
C TYR A 428 8.56 2.94 -18.21
N LEU A 429 9.25 1.80 -18.03
CA LEU A 429 8.86 0.51 -18.59
C LEU A 429 8.36 -0.40 -17.49
N PHE A 430 7.20 -1.02 -17.72
CA PHE A 430 6.68 -2.05 -16.82
C PHE A 430 7.54 -3.31 -16.89
N ASP A 431 7.61 -4.03 -15.79
CA ASP A 431 8.22 -5.37 -15.79
C ASP A 431 7.38 -6.30 -16.66
N GLY A 432 8.02 -6.87 -17.68
CA GLY A 432 7.38 -7.65 -18.74
C GLY A 432 8.25 -7.66 -19.98
N THR A 433 7.67 -8.03 -21.13
CA THR A 433 8.39 -8.13 -22.40
C THR A 433 8.45 -6.79 -23.14
N ILE A 434 9.31 -6.66 -24.14
CA ILE A 434 9.36 -5.50 -25.04
C ILE A 434 8.01 -5.36 -25.77
N GLY A 435 7.48 -6.47 -26.28
CA GLY A 435 6.19 -6.49 -26.98
C GLY A 435 5.03 -6.00 -26.12
N GLU A 436 4.92 -6.47 -24.88
CA GLU A 436 3.91 -6.00 -23.89
C GLU A 436 4.05 -4.52 -23.60
N ASN A 437 5.28 -4.04 -23.46
CA ASN A 437 5.55 -2.62 -23.24
C ASN A 437 5.15 -1.74 -24.41
N ILE A 438 5.31 -2.19 -25.66
CA ILE A 438 4.82 -1.47 -26.85
C ILE A 438 3.29 -1.55 -26.93
N ALA A 439 2.72 -2.75 -26.71
CA ALA A 439 1.27 -2.99 -26.76
C ALA A 439 0.48 -2.17 -25.73
N TYR A 440 1.13 -1.67 -24.68
CA TYR A 440 0.51 -0.76 -23.71
C TYR A 440 -0.07 0.51 -24.35
N GLY A 441 0.44 0.92 -25.52
CA GLY A 441 -0.10 2.05 -26.28
C GLY A 441 -1.48 1.80 -26.87
N LYS A 442 -1.82 0.52 -27.18
CA LYS A 442 -3.11 0.09 -27.73
C LYS A 442 -3.38 -1.34 -27.25
N PRO A 443 -4.14 -1.51 -26.14
CA PRO A 443 -4.51 -2.84 -25.66
C PRO A 443 -5.23 -3.65 -26.75
N GLY A 444 -4.79 -4.90 -26.96
CA GLY A 444 -5.33 -5.78 -28.01
C GLY A 444 -4.72 -5.56 -29.41
N ALA A 445 -3.61 -4.83 -29.52
CA ALA A 445 -2.87 -4.69 -30.78
C ALA A 445 -2.34 -6.05 -31.28
N THR A 446 -2.32 -6.23 -32.60
CA THR A 446 -1.75 -7.44 -33.21
C THR A 446 -0.22 -7.39 -33.21
N ALA A 447 0.42 -8.55 -33.42
CA ALA A 447 1.88 -8.63 -33.50
C ALA A 447 2.42 -7.77 -34.67
N GLU A 448 1.69 -7.70 -35.78
CA GLU A 448 2.03 -6.89 -36.96
C GLU A 448 1.96 -5.39 -36.61
N GLU A 449 0.93 -4.94 -35.90
CA GLU A 449 0.80 -3.55 -35.46
C GLU A 449 1.95 -3.16 -34.48
N ILE A 450 2.35 -4.07 -33.59
CA ILE A 450 3.46 -3.87 -32.67
C ILE A 450 4.78 -3.77 -33.44
N ALA A 451 5.01 -4.66 -34.42
CA ALA A 451 6.21 -4.66 -35.26
C ALA A 451 6.30 -3.38 -36.11
N GLU A 452 5.20 -2.94 -36.70
CA GLU A 452 5.16 -1.69 -37.46
C GLU A 452 5.46 -0.47 -36.57
N ALA A 453 4.92 -0.44 -35.36
CA ALA A 453 5.22 0.62 -34.40
C ALA A 453 6.71 0.62 -33.98
N ALA A 454 7.30 -0.55 -33.78
CA ALA A 454 8.73 -0.71 -33.46
C ALA A 454 9.60 -0.25 -34.65
N HIS A 455 9.24 -0.61 -35.88
CA HIS A 455 9.94 -0.17 -37.09
C HIS A 455 9.92 1.36 -37.24
N ARG A 456 8.76 1.98 -37.04
CA ARG A 456 8.63 3.45 -37.07
C ARG A 456 9.41 4.17 -36.00
N ALA A 457 9.68 3.49 -34.87
CA ALA A 457 10.48 3.99 -33.76
C ALA A 457 11.99 3.61 -33.86
N ASN A 458 12.43 3.06 -34.99
CA ASN A 458 13.82 2.63 -35.26
C ASN A 458 14.37 1.67 -34.18
N ILE A 459 13.54 0.76 -33.63
CA ILE A 459 13.96 -0.21 -32.61
C ILE A 459 13.83 -1.67 -33.05
N ASP A 460 13.21 -1.93 -34.17
CA ASP A 460 12.97 -3.26 -34.76
C ASP A 460 14.26 -4.06 -34.94
N ALA A 461 15.28 -3.49 -35.59
CA ALA A 461 16.56 -4.15 -35.80
C ALA A 461 17.23 -4.57 -34.50
N PHE A 462 17.13 -3.76 -33.44
CA PHE A 462 17.62 -4.14 -32.11
C PHE A 462 16.80 -5.30 -31.53
N ILE A 463 15.47 -5.25 -31.61
CA ILE A 463 14.59 -6.30 -31.09
C ILE A 463 14.88 -7.62 -31.81
N GLU A 464 15.01 -7.62 -33.13
CA GLU A 464 15.33 -8.78 -33.96
C GLU A 464 16.71 -9.38 -33.66
N SER A 465 17.66 -8.58 -33.19
CA SER A 465 18.98 -9.05 -32.77
C SER A 465 18.97 -9.82 -31.45
N LEU A 466 17.87 -9.71 -30.66
CA LEU A 466 17.73 -10.38 -29.38
C LEU A 466 17.29 -11.84 -29.56
N PRO A 467 17.80 -12.79 -28.75
CA PRO A 467 17.43 -14.20 -28.87
C PRO A 467 15.92 -14.50 -28.73
N GLN A 468 15.20 -13.66 -27.99
CA GLN A 468 13.75 -13.79 -27.72
C GLN A 468 12.93 -12.72 -28.46
N GLY A 469 13.55 -11.84 -29.27
CA GLY A 469 12.86 -10.80 -30.00
C GLY A 469 11.94 -9.96 -29.12
N TYR A 470 10.66 -9.84 -29.51
CA TYR A 470 9.63 -9.11 -28.77
C TYR A 470 9.28 -9.71 -27.39
N ASP A 471 9.58 -11.00 -27.16
CA ASP A 471 9.34 -11.67 -25.87
C ASP A 471 10.49 -11.47 -24.88
N THR A 472 11.48 -10.67 -25.23
CA THR A 472 12.60 -10.32 -24.34
C THR A 472 12.11 -9.50 -23.15
N VAL A 473 12.37 -9.99 -21.92
CA VAL A 473 12.00 -9.32 -20.66
C VAL A 473 12.90 -8.12 -20.41
N VAL A 474 12.30 -6.95 -20.18
CA VAL A 474 13.02 -5.68 -19.96
C VAL A 474 13.56 -5.49 -18.55
N GLY A 475 13.05 -6.26 -17.57
CA GLY A 475 13.35 -6.14 -16.14
C GLY A 475 12.73 -4.91 -15.47
N GLU A 476 12.90 -4.81 -14.17
CA GLU A 476 12.32 -3.72 -13.38
C GLU A 476 12.75 -2.35 -13.93
N ARG A 477 11.76 -1.50 -14.26
CA ARG A 477 11.95 -0.17 -14.89
C ARG A 477 12.84 -0.21 -16.15
N GLY A 478 12.85 -1.35 -16.86
CA GLY A 478 13.65 -1.50 -18.06
C GLY A 478 15.17 -1.56 -17.80
N SER A 479 15.60 -2.06 -16.64
CA SER A 479 17.02 -2.07 -16.22
C SER A 479 17.97 -2.79 -17.19
N ARG A 480 17.43 -3.63 -18.08
CA ARG A 480 18.23 -4.38 -19.09
C ARG A 480 18.41 -3.62 -20.41
N LEU A 481 17.76 -2.47 -20.58
CA LEU A 481 17.84 -1.65 -21.80
C LEU A 481 18.67 -0.39 -21.56
N SER A 482 19.37 0.07 -22.59
CA SER A 482 20.01 1.39 -22.58
C SER A 482 18.97 2.52 -22.58
N GLY A 483 19.38 3.74 -22.21
CA GLY A 483 18.51 4.92 -22.24
C GLY A 483 17.82 5.13 -23.59
N GLY A 484 18.57 5.06 -24.69
CA GLY A 484 18.04 5.21 -26.05
C GLY A 484 17.09 4.08 -26.47
N GLN A 485 17.33 2.85 -26.00
CA GLN A 485 16.42 1.73 -26.26
C GLN A 485 15.10 1.92 -25.51
N LYS A 486 15.15 2.31 -24.22
CA LYS A 486 13.93 2.64 -23.45
C LYS A 486 13.12 3.73 -24.14
N GLN A 487 13.79 4.78 -24.57
CA GLN A 487 13.17 5.92 -25.25
C GLN A 487 12.44 5.48 -26.52
N ARG A 488 13.10 4.68 -27.37
CA ARG A 488 12.51 4.16 -28.61
C ARG A 488 11.34 3.21 -28.35
N VAL A 489 11.36 2.41 -27.29
CA VAL A 489 10.19 1.62 -26.84
C VAL A 489 9.02 2.55 -26.45
N ALA A 490 9.29 3.63 -25.72
CA ALA A 490 8.26 4.62 -25.38
C ALA A 490 7.71 5.34 -26.61
N ILE A 491 8.56 5.67 -27.59
CA ILE A 491 8.14 6.25 -28.87
C ILE A 491 7.27 5.25 -29.64
N ALA A 492 7.63 3.96 -29.66
CA ALA A 492 6.82 2.91 -30.30
C ALA A 492 5.42 2.80 -29.65
N ARG A 493 5.30 2.93 -28.32
CA ARG A 493 3.98 3.04 -27.63
C ARG A 493 3.12 4.15 -28.22
N VAL A 494 3.72 5.33 -28.44
CA VAL A 494 3.00 6.50 -28.94
C VAL A 494 2.67 6.34 -30.44
N PHE A 495 3.53 5.72 -31.24
CA PHE A 495 3.20 5.36 -32.63
C PHE A 495 1.99 4.43 -32.70
N LEU A 496 1.96 3.40 -31.85
CA LEU A 496 0.86 2.44 -31.77
C LEU A 496 -0.45 3.09 -31.31
N LYS A 497 -0.38 4.03 -30.36
CA LYS A 497 -1.53 4.83 -29.89
C LYS A 497 -2.07 5.76 -30.97
N ASN A 498 -1.20 6.29 -31.84
CA ASN A 498 -1.50 7.19 -32.97
C ASN A 498 -2.35 8.43 -32.61
N PRO A 499 -1.94 9.25 -31.62
CA PRO A 499 -2.69 10.42 -31.20
C PRO A 499 -2.58 11.57 -32.20
N LYS A 500 -3.52 12.53 -32.17
CA LYS A 500 -3.46 13.76 -32.98
C LYS A 500 -2.61 14.88 -32.37
N ILE A 501 -2.44 14.85 -31.07
CA ILE A 501 -1.67 15.83 -30.30
C ILE A 501 -0.52 15.12 -29.62
N LEU A 502 0.66 15.71 -29.65
CA LEU A 502 1.88 15.20 -29.01
C LEU A 502 2.46 16.18 -28.02
N ILE A 503 2.97 15.64 -26.93
CA ILE A 503 3.81 16.35 -25.98
C ILE A 503 5.12 15.57 -25.88
N LEU A 504 6.24 16.24 -26.19
CA LEU A 504 7.59 15.68 -26.17
C LEU A 504 8.40 16.42 -25.10
N ASP A 505 8.74 15.75 -24.00
CA ASP A 505 9.52 16.32 -22.93
C ASP A 505 10.95 15.79 -23.00
N GLU A 506 11.90 16.61 -23.40
CA GLU A 506 13.36 16.42 -23.46
C GLU A 506 13.86 14.96 -23.62
N ALA A 507 13.46 14.33 -24.71
CA ALA A 507 13.64 12.90 -24.91
C ALA A 507 15.10 12.42 -25.13
N THR A 508 16.14 13.27 -25.02
CA THR A 508 17.50 12.91 -25.48
C THR A 508 18.66 13.30 -24.55
N SER A 509 18.41 13.83 -23.36
CA SER A 509 19.44 14.48 -22.51
C SER A 509 20.56 13.60 -21.95
N ALA A 510 20.46 12.26 -22.05
CA ALA A 510 21.42 11.32 -21.46
C ALA A 510 21.86 10.21 -22.45
N LEU A 511 21.80 10.46 -23.77
CA LEU A 511 22.08 9.47 -24.80
C LEU A 511 23.45 9.69 -25.42
N ASP A 512 24.06 8.60 -25.91
CA ASP A 512 25.19 8.64 -26.83
C ASP A 512 24.76 9.16 -28.21
N ASN A 513 25.69 9.72 -28.98
CA ASN A 513 25.39 10.41 -30.23
C ASN A 513 24.60 9.55 -31.25
N GLU A 514 24.92 8.25 -31.39
CA GLU A 514 24.23 7.35 -32.32
C GLU A 514 22.80 7.05 -31.88
N SER A 515 22.59 6.77 -30.59
CA SER A 515 21.26 6.57 -30.00
C SER A 515 20.42 7.85 -30.09
N GLU A 516 21.05 9.00 -29.93
CA GLU A 516 20.39 10.31 -30.03
C GLU A 516 19.83 10.57 -31.43
N GLU A 517 20.65 10.34 -32.50
CA GLU A 517 20.22 10.53 -33.88
C GLU A 517 19.02 9.65 -34.21
N ALA A 518 19.06 8.37 -33.83
CA ALA A 518 17.95 7.44 -34.04
C ALA A 518 16.67 7.82 -33.27
N VAL A 519 16.80 8.34 -32.06
CA VAL A 519 15.66 8.85 -31.27
C VAL A 519 15.10 10.11 -31.89
N GLN A 520 15.96 11.06 -32.31
CA GLN A 520 15.55 12.31 -32.94
C GLN A 520 14.78 12.06 -34.25
N GLU A 521 15.31 11.19 -35.12
CA GLU A 521 14.62 10.80 -36.34
C GLU A 521 13.23 10.19 -36.08
N SER A 522 13.13 9.34 -35.06
CA SER A 522 11.88 8.73 -34.65
C SER A 522 10.87 9.76 -34.14
N LEU A 523 11.33 10.77 -33.36
CA LEU A 523 10.50 11.87 -32.87
C LEU A 523 10.02 12.78 -34.01
N GLU A 524 10.87 13.13 -34.97
CA GLU A 524 10.50 13.92 -36.14
C GLU A 524 9.47 13.18 -37.03
N ARG A 525 9.66 11.87 -37.22
CA ARG A 525 8.69 11.02 -37.93
C ARG A 525 7.37 10.95 -37.15
N LEU A 526 7.43 10.89 -35.80
CA LEU A 526 6.23 10.88 -34.95
C LEU A 526 5.48 12.22 -35.03
N ALA A 527 6.17 13.35 -35.09
CA ALA A 527 5.57 14.69 -35.09
C ALA A 527 4.85 15.04 -36.42
N ARG A 528 5.23 14.41 -37.53
CA ARG A 528 4.67 14.75 -38.85
C ARG A 528 3.14 14.63 -38.90
N GLY A 529 2.48 15.73 -39.26
CA GLY A 529 1.03 15.79 -39.42
C GLY A 529 0.26 15.82 -38.09
N ARG A 530 0.93 16.10 -36.96
CA ARG A 530 0.33 16.21 -35.62
C ARG A 530 0.63 17.55 -35.02
N THR A 531 -0.29 18.04 -34.19
CA THR A 531 -0.01 19.21 -33.33
C THR A 531 0.95 18.79 -32.23
N THR A 532 2.14 19.40 -32.17
CA THR A 532 3.22 18.94 -31.29
C THR A 532 3.72 20.07 -30.41
N ILE A 533 3.79 19.81 -29.09
CA ILE A 533 4.41 20.67 -28.10
C ILE A 533 5.70 20.00 -27.66
N ILE A 534 6.84 20.70 -27.78
CA ILE A 534 8.15 20.18 -27.43
C ILE A 534 8.75 21.05 -26.33
N ILE A 535 9.14 20.46 -25.22
CA ILE A 535 10.02 21.11 -24.25
C ILE A 535 11.45 20.93 -24.77
N ALA A 536 12.03 22.02 -25.27
CA ALA A 536 13.29 21.95 -25.99
C ALA A 536 14.45 22.41 -25.12
N HIS A 537 15.45 21.52 -24.98
CA HIS A 537 16.73 21.80 -24.35
C HIS A 537 17.91 21.68 -25.35
N ARG A 538 17.62 21.29 -26.61
CA ARG A 538 18.63 21.14 -27.66
C ARG A 538 18.37 22.04 -28.86
N LEU A 539 19.47 22.51 -29.43
CA LEU A 539 19.46 23.45 -30.54
C LEU A 539 18.79 22.88 -31.81
N SER A 540 19.06 21.60 -32.12
CA SER A 540 18.46 20.90 -33.24
C SER A 540 16.92 20.92 -33.18
N THR A 541 16.38 20.58 -32.02
CA THR A 541 14.92 20.55 -31.77
C THR A 541 14.30 21.93 -31.89
N ILE A 542 14.99 22.98 -31.40
CA ILE A 542 14.51 24.37 -31.44
C ILE A 542 14.45 24.88 -32.87
N LYS A 543 15.46 24.58 -33.70
CA LYS A 543 15.55 25.06 -35.09
C LYS A 543 14.51 24.47 -36.03
N HIS A 544 14.02 23.26 -35.76
CA HIS A 544 13.04 22.55 -36.59
C HIS A 544 11.58 22.82 -36.19
N ALA A 545 11.35 23.58 -35.10
CA ALA A 545 10.01 23.97 -34.68
C ALA A 545 9.45 25.07 -35.60
N ASP A 546 8.15 24.98 -35.94
CA ASP A 546 7.46 26.02 -36.74
C ASP A 546 7.39 27.34 -35.95
N GLU A 547 7.29 27.26 -34.64
CA GLU A 547 7.25 28.43 -33.75
C GLU A 547 7.93 28.10 -32.41
N ILE A 548 8.54 29.08 -31.80
CA ILE A 548 9.15 29.02 -30.48
C ILE A 548 8.35 29.94 -29.56
N ALA A 549 7.99 29.43 -28.37
CA ALA A 549 7.43 30.21 -27.29
C ALA A 549 8.42 30.25 -26.13
N THR A 550 8.90 31.42 -25.76
CA THR A 550 9.78 31.59 -24.61
C THR A 550 8.94 31.77 -23.36
N VAL A 551 9.11 30.83 -22.42
CA VAL A 551 8.36 30.80 -21.15
C VAL A 551 9.26 31.24 -20.00
N GLU A 552 8.90 32.34 -19.35
CA GLU A 552 9.60 32.87 -18.18
C GLU A 552 8.59 33.27 -17.11
N HIS A 553 8.80 32.84 -15.87
CA HIS A 553 7.91 33.10 -14.73
C HIS A 553 6.43 32.75 -14.99
N GLY A 554 6.19 31.61 -15.64
CA GLY A 554 4.84 31.11 -15.92
C GLY A 554 4.09 31.83 -17.03
N ARG A 555 4.75 32.71 -17.79
CA ARG A 555 4.16 33.50 -18.90
C ARG A 555 4.91 33.23 -20.20
N VAL A 556 4.22 33.32 -21.33
CA VAL A 556 4.85 33.42 -22.64
C VAL A 556 5.28 34.85 -22.88
N VAL A 557 6.60 35.07 -22.89
CA VAL A 557 7.18 36.44 -23.04
C VAL A 557 7.55 36.80 -24.47
N GLU A 558 7.89 35.83 -25.30
CA GLU A 558 8.23 36.00 -26.71
C GLU A 558 7.70 34.84 -27.56
N ARG A 559 7.30 35.14 -28.78
CA ARG A 559 6.89 34.15 -29.79
C ARG A 559 7.44 34.53 -31.16
N GLY A 560 7.84 33.53 -31.96
CA GLY A 560 8.32 33.69 -33.32
C GLY A 560 9.17 32.52 -33.78
N THR A 561 9.71 32.61 -34.98
CA THR A 561 10.69 31.66 -35.50
C THR A 561 12.06 31.84 -34.86
N HIS A 562 12.94 30.89 -35.00
CA HIS A 562 14.33 30.95 -34.51
C HIS A 562 15.04 32.23 -34.98
N GLU A 563 14.95 32.53 -36.27
CA GLU A 563 15.61 33.68 -36.87
C GLU A 563 15.03 35.03 -36.40
N GLU A 564 13.71 35.12 -36.33
CA GLU A 564 13.01 36.31 -35.83
C GLU A 564 13.37 36.63 -34.40
N LEU A 565 13.39 35.63 -33.53
CA LEU A 565 13.67 35.83 -32.10
C LEU A 565 15.15 36.14 -31.85
N LEU A 566 16.06 35.58 -32.61
CA LEU A 566 17.48 35.99 -32.57
C LEU A 566 17.68 37.43 -33.03
N ALA A 567 17.02 37.81 -34.13
CA ALA A 567 17.12 39.18 -34.66
C ALA A 567 16.56 40.23 -33.69
N ARG A 568 15.49 39.90 -32.91
CA ARG A 568 14.95 40.77 -31.86
C ARG A 568 15.91 41.00 -30.70
N GLY A 569 16.86 40.10 -30.45
CA GLY A 569 17.86 40.23 -29.38
C GLY A 569 17.28 40.17 -27.97
N GLY A 570 16.07 39.64 -27.78
CA GLY A 570 15.33 39.61 -26.53
C GLY A 570 15.70 38.47 -25.58
N THR A 571 14.73 37.99 -24.81
CA THR A 571 14.89 36.93 -23.82
C THR A 571 15.35 35.62 -24.46
N TYR A 572 14.76 35.23 -25.60
CA TYR A 572 15.18 34.05 -26.34
C TYR A 572 16.64 34.12 -26.77
N ALA A 573 17.07 35.22 -27.38
CA ALA A 573 18.45 35.39 -27.84
C ALA A 573 19.44 35.35 -26.66
N ARG A 574 19.06 35.86 -25.48
CA ARG A 574 19.88 35.77 -24.26
C ARG A 574 20.06 34.30 -23.85
N TYR A 575 18.97 33.49 -23.76
CA TYR A 575 19.04 32.07 -23.42
C TYR A 575 19.81 31.25 -24.46
N TYR A 576 19.61 31.55 -25.74
CA TYR A 576 20.32 30.90 -26.83
C TYR A 576 21.85 31.08 -26.70
N ARG A 577 22.30 32.31 -26.45
CA ARG A 577 23.73 32.60 -26.25
C ARG A 577 24.28 31.90 -25.02
N MET A 578 23.59 31.96 -23.91
CA MET A 578 24.04 31.32 -22.66
C MET A 578 24.16 29.80 -22.80
N GLN A 579 23.24 29.16 -23.50
CA GLN A 579 23.16 27.70 -23.55
C GLN A 579 23.97 27.09 -24.70
N PHE A 580 24.11 27.77 -25.83
CA PHE A 580 24.67 27.20 -27.04
C PHE A 580 25.92 27.92 -27.58
N GLU A 581 26.12 29.20 -27.32
CA GLU A 581 27.33 29.94 -27.73
C GLU A 581 28.42 29.91 -26.66
N GLY A 582 28.05 29.88 -25.37
CA GLY A 582 29.01 29.68 -24.26
C GLY A 582 29.68 28.31 -24.28
N ALA A 583 29.00 27.26 -24.76
CA ALA A 583 29.59 25.93 -24.94
C ALA A 583 30.61 25.87 -26.10
N ARG A 584 30.42 26.65 -27.19
CA ARG A 584 31.38 26.71 -28.31
C ARG A 584 32.67 27.42 -27.97
N ALA A 585 32.67 28.34 -27.01
CA ALA A 585 33.90 29.03 -26.60
C ALA A 585 34.85 28.10 -25.82
N HIS A 586 34.35 27.05 -25.17
CA HIS A 586 35.16 26.04 -24.46
C HIS A 586 35.63 24.86 -25.32
N GLU A 587 35.11 24.68 -26.53
CA GLU A 587 35.62 23.67 -27.47
C GLU A 587 36.77 24.17 -28.39
N LEU A 588 37.10 25.46 -28.30
CA LEU A 588 38.14 26.11 -29.13
C LEU A 588 39.35 26.59 -28.30
N ASP A 589 39.41 26.38 -27.00
CA ASP A 589 40.57 26.50 -26.13
C ASP A 589 41.06 25.09 -25.67
#